data_fd5de5c7cad744417fb8d088bbff186f
#
_entry.id   fd5de5c7cad744417fb8d088bbff186f
#
_cell.length_a   1.000
_cell.length_b   1.000
_cell.length_c   1.000
_cell.angle_alpha   90.00
_cell.angle_beta   90.00
_cell.angle_gamma   90.00
#
_symmetry.space_group_name_H-M   'P 1'
#
loop_
_entity.id
_entity.type
_entity.pdbx_description
1 polymer ?
#
loop_
_entity_poly.entity_id
_entity_poly.type
_entity_poly.pdbx_seq_one_letter_code
_entity_poly.pdbx_strand_id
1 'polypeptide(L)'
;FGHSRGIIINSEYAKAHNGTLILRFDDTDTIQKAPLLSAYEKIEEEVEWLTGLKPKIVVASERMEQYHDHAVQLLERAGAYICLCSGEKFKEIRKSKQECSHRHQEIEENLDLWMQMKDGRLNPGDAVMRVKTDMTLPNPALRDWPAFRIQDTKTNPHPRPNIGSRWRVWPLLDFQSAVEDHLQNVTHIIRGKDLMDSTRKQVLLYEKFGWQYPT
;
A
#
# COMPACT_ATOMS: atom_id res chain seq x y z
N PHE A 1 -12.56 20.63 -6.48
CA PHE A 1 -13.45 20.61 -5.29
C PHE A 1 -13.64 19.22 -4.68
N GLY A 2 -13.49 18.09 -5.43
CA GLY A 2 -13.72 16.74 -4.89
C GLY A 2 -12.79 16.39 -3.71
N HIS A 3 -11.50 16.65 -3.83
CA HIS A 3 -10.50 16.35 -2.80
C HIS A 3 -10.53 17.31 -1.61
N SER A 4 -10.97 18.57 -1.79
CA SER A 4 -11.01 19.57 -0.72
C SER A 4 -11.93 19.16 0.45
N ARG A 5 -13.01 18.42 0.19
CA ARG A 5 -13.90 17.91 1.26
C ARG A 5 -13.16 17.05 2.28
N GLY A 6 -12.35 16.10 1.80
CA GLY A 6 -11.56 15.23 2.68
C GLY A 6 -10.53 16.03 3.46
N ILE A 7 -9.84 16.96 2.81
CA ILE A 7 -8.82 17.81 3.44
C ILE A 7 -9.46 18.68 4.54
N ILE A 8 -10.57 19.36 4.25
CA ILE A 8 -11.25 20.23 5.22
C ILE A 8 -11.74 19.43 6.42
N ILE A 9 -12.44 18.29 6.20
CA ILE A 9 -12.98 17.51 7.31
C ILE A 9 -11.86 17.01 8.23
N ASN A 10 -10.77 16.46 7.66
CA ASN A 10 -9.62 15.98 8.45
C ASN A 10 -8.93 17.15 9.18
N SER A 11 -8.78 18.31 8.54
CA SER A 11 -8.15 19.48 9.17
C SER A 11 -8.99 20.06 10.32
N GLU A 12 -10.29 20.19 10.14
CA GLU A 12 -11.19 20.69 11.20
C GLU A 12 -11.26 19.72 12.38
N TYR A 13 -11.26 18.41 12.11
CA TYR A 13 -11.17 17.41 13.17
C TYR A 13 -9.85 17.50 13.94
N ALA A 14 -8.72 17.63 13.24
CA ALA A 14 -7.41 17.81 13.86
C ALA A 14 -7.36 19.08 14.71
N LYS A 15 -7.87 20.21 14.22
CA LYS A 15 -7.95 21.47 14.99
C LYS A 15 -8.79 21.31 16.26
N ALA A 16 -9.99 20.72 16.15
CA ALA A 16 -10.90 20.56 17.27
C ALA A 16 -10.32 19.71 18.41
N HIS A 17 -9.37 18.83 18.09
CA HIS A 17 -8.74 17.92 19.05
C HIS A 17 -7.27 18.23 19.34
N ASN A 18 -6.76 19.41 18.95
CA ASN A 18 -5.34 19.77 19.06
C ASN A 18 -4.40 18.69 18.45
N GLY A 19 -4.85 18.04 17.39
CA GLY A 19 -4.14 16.99 16.70
C GLY A 19 -3.22 17.50 15.59
N THR A 20 -2.58 16.57 14.90
CA THR A 20 -1.69 16.86 13.76
C THR A 20 -2.35 16.40 12.46
N LEU A 21 -2.39 17.28 11.45
CA LEU A 21 -2.76 16.92 10.09
C LEU A 21 -1.54 16.32 9.38
N ILE A 22 -1.68 15.14 8.80
CA ILE A 22 -0.64 14.50 7.99
C ILE A 22 -1.05 14.58 6.52
N LEU A 23 -0.18 15.13 5.68
CA LEU A 23 -0.28 15.07 4.23
C LEU A 23 0.68 14.00 3.71
N ARG A 24 0.14 12.90 3.20
CA ARG A 24 0.93 11.82 2.63
C ARG A 24 0.81 11.80 1.12
N PHE A 25 1.95 11.81 0.46
CA PHE A 25 2.05 11.58 -0.98
C PHE A 25 2.20 10.07 -1.23
N ASP A 26 1.13 9.44 -1.72
CA ASP A 26 1.08 8.02 -2.05
C ASP A 26 1.60 7.81 -3.49
N ASP A 27 2.88 8.05 -3.69
CA ASP A 27 3.59 8.14 -4.96
C ASP A 27 4.32 6.83 -5.35
N THR A 28 3.74 5.69 -5.03
CA THR A 28 4.35 4.37 -5.26
C THR A 28 3.96 3.67 -6.58
N ASP A 29 3.35 4.38 -7.52
CA ASP A 29 3.03 3.86 -8.85
C ASP A 29 3.74 4.68 -9.94
N THR A 30 4.74 4.06 -10.59
CA THR A 30 5.52 4.72 -11.65
C THR A 30 4.95 4.49 -13.06
N ILE A 31 3.92 3.64 -13.20
CA ILE A 31 3.43 3.19 -14.51
C ILE A 31 2.05 3.78 -14.83
N GLN A 32 1.05 3.53 -13.98
CA GLN A 32 -0.34 3.94 -14.26
C GLN A 32 -0.65 5.34 -13.74
N LYS A 33 -0.04 5.72 -12.62
CA LYS A 33 -0.26 7.00 -11.95
C LYS A 33 1.08 7.61 -11.54
N ALA A 34 1.97 7.76 -12.54
CA ALA A 34 3.28 8.35 -12.31
C ALA A 34 3.14 9.74 -11.67
N PRO A 35 3.83 10.00 -10.54
CA PRO A 35 3.75 11.27 -9.86
C PRO A 35 4.36 12.40 -10.69
N LEU A 36 3.85 13.61 -10.51
CA LEU A 36 4.39 14.83 -11.13
C LEU A 36 5.21 15.59 -10.09
N LEU A 37 6.47 15.90 -10.39
CA LEU A 37 7.35 16.64 -9.47
C LEU A 37 6.76 17.99 -9.04
N SER A 38 6.14 18.71 -9.96
CA SER A 38 5.51 20.01 -9.68
C SER A 38 4.27 19.92 -8.78
N ALA A 39 3.73 18.71 -8.57
CA ALA A 39 2.53 18.54 -7.76
C ALA A 39 2.83 18.52 -6.26
N TYR A 40 4.03 18.12 -5.83
CA TYR A 40 4.34 18.00 -4.40
C TYR A 40 4.24 19.36 -3.69
N GLU A 41 5.03 20.32 -4.12
CA GLU A 41 5.04 21.67 -3.57
C GLU A 41 3.67 22.35 -3.70
N LYS A 42 3.06 22.26 -4.88
CA LYS A 42 1.75 22.86 -5.13
C LYS A 42 0.64 22.30 -4.25
N ILE A 43 0.61 20.99 -4.03
CA ILE A 43 -0.39 20.36 -3.15
C ILE A 43 -0.15 20.77 -1.70
N GLU A 44 1.09 20.88 -1.26
CA GLU A 44 1.43 21.37 0.09
C GLU A 44 0.93 22.81 0.29
N GLU A 45 1.24 23.71 -0.64
CA GLU A 45 0.77 25.09 -0.63
C GLU A 45 -0.77 25.18 -0.63
N GLU A 46 -1.44 24.42 -1.48
CA GLU A 46 -2.90 24.38 -1.57
C GLU A 46 -3.55 23.87 -0.28
N VAL A 47 -2.96 22.84 0.37
CA VAL A 47 -3.44 22.33 1.68
C VAL A 47 -3.27 23.39 2.77
N GLU A 48 -2.10 24.03 2.83
CA GLU A 48 -1.85 25.11 3.80
C GLU A 48 -2.81 26.29 3.59
N TRP A 49 -3.00 26.73 2.34
CA TRP A 49 -3.95 27.78 1.99
C TRP A 49 -5.39 27.42 2.37
N LEU A 50 -5.82 26.19 2.08
CA LEU A 50 -7.20 25.73 2.31
C LEU A 50 -7.53 25.57 3.80
N THR A 51 -6.56 25.13 4.59
CA THR A 51 -6.78 24.71 5.98
C THR A 51 -6.25 25.71 7.01
N GLY A 52 -5.30 26.55 6.63
CA GLY A 52 -4.52 27.38 7.54
C GLY A 52 -3.60 26.57 8.46
N LEU A 53 -3.38 25.28 8.17
CA LEU A 53 -2.48 24.41 8.92
C LEU A 53 -1.28 24.02 8.06
N LYS A 54 -0.09 24.00 8.66
CA LYS A 54 1.09 23.39 8.05
C LYS A 54 1.07 21.89 8.34
N PRO A 55 0.79 21.02 7.36
CA PRO A 55 0.70 19.59 7.60
C PRO A 55 2.08 18.97 7.85
N LYS A 56 2.12 17.84 8.54
CA LYS A 56 3.29 16.95 8.57
C LYS A 56 3.36 16.22 7.23
N ILE A 57 4.46 16.39 6.50
CA ILE A 57 4.64 15.77 5.18
C ILE A 57 5.23 14.36 5.32
N VAL A 58 4.66 13.42 4.59
CA VAL A 58 5.17 12.05 4.42
C VAL A 58 5.17 11.72 2.94
N VAL A 59 6.30 11.24 2.41
CA VAL A 59 6.44 10.83 1.01
C VAL A 59 6.68 9.32 0.97
N ALA A 60 5.74 8.57 0.43
CA ALA A 60 5.76 7.11 0.48
C ALA A 60 6.97 6.50 -0.25
N SER A 61 7.36 7.05 -1.41
CA SER A 61 8.52 6.55 -2.16
C SER A 61 9.85 6.67 -1.41
N GLU A 62 9.98 7.53 -0.42
CA GLU A 62 11.16 7.66 0.43
C GLU A 62 11.23 6.61 1.54
N ARG A 63 10.16 5.86 1.75
CA ARG A 63 9.98 4.94 2.85
C ARG A 63 9.94 3.47 2.42
N MET A 64 10.46 3.17 1.25
CA MET A 64 10.43 1.84 0.64
C MET A 64 11.10 0.76 1.48
N GLU A 65 12.17 1.10 2.22
CA GLU A 65 12.84 0.16 3.12
C GLU A 65 11.88 -0.35 4.20
N GLN A 66 11.15 0.55 4.86
CA GLN A 66 10.17 0.19 5.88
C GLN A 66 9.06 -0.72 5.31
N TYR A 67 8.60 -0.47 4.08
CA TYR A 67 7.60 -1.34 3.47
C TYR A 67 8.15 -2.73 3.16
N HIS A 68 9.39 -2.82 2.68
CA HIS A 68 10.06 -4.10 2.43
C HIS A 68 10.31 -4.88 3.71
N ASP A 69 10.69 -4.21 4.81
CA ASP A 69 10.88 -4.85 6.11
C ASP A 69 9.54 -5.43 6.64
N HIS A 70 8.45 -4.68 6.51
CA HIS A 70 7.13 -5.18 6.89
C HIS A 70 6.62 -6.29 5.95
N ALA A 71 7.01 -6.28 4.67
CA ALA A 71 6.72 -7.38 3.77
C ALA A 71 7.40 -8.68 4.23
N VAL A 72 8.70 -8.61 4.58
CA VAL A 72 9.45 -9.76 5.12
C VAL A 72 8.83 -10.26 6.42
N GLN A 73 8.56 -9.36 7.37
CA GLN A 73 7.88 -9.72 8.63
C GLN A 73 6.54 -10.42 8.39
N LEU A 74 5.76 -9.98 7.39
CA LEU A 74 4.47 -10.58 7.09
C LEU A 74 4.62 -11.96 6.45
N LEU A 75 5.65 -12.20 5.63
CA LEU A 75 5.99 -13.51 5.09
C LEU A 75 6.45 -14.47 6.21
N GLU A 76 7.34 -14.02 7.11
CA GLU A 76 7.82 -14.79 8.26
C GLU A 76 6.69 -15.20 9.22
N ARG A 77 5.64 -14.39 9.31
CA ARG A 77 4.42 -14.70 10.09
C ARG A 77 3.43 -15.58 9.32
N ALA A 78 3.79 -16.06 8.13
CA ALA A 78 2.89 -16.76 7.21
C ALA A 78 1.58 -16.00 6.93
N GLY A 79 1.60 -14.66 7.08
CA GLY A 79 0.47 -13.76 6.82
C GLY A 79 0.32 -13.36 5.36
N ALA A 80 1.32 -13.67 4.53
CA ALA A 80 1.34 -13.42 3.10
C ALA A 80 2.04 -14.56 2.36
N TYR A 81 2.02 -14.52 1.03
CA TYR A 81 2.73 -15.45 0.16
C TYR A 81 3.03 -14.82 -1.20
N ILE A 82 4.00 -15.37 -1.91
CA ILE A 82 4.32 -14.97 -3.28
C ILE A 82 3.53 -15.84 -4.25
N CYS A 83 2.69 -15.22 -5.06
CA CYS A 83 1.82 -15.87 -6.02
C CYS A 83 2.39 -15.71 -7.43
N LEU A 84 2.62 -16.84 -8.12
CA LEU A 84 3.10 -16.89 -9.51
C LEU A 84 1.97 -17.11 -10.52
N CYS A 85 0.71 -17.04 -10.09
CA CYS A 85 -0.43 -17.13 -11.01
C CYS A 85 -0.53 -15.86 -11.85
N SER A 86 -0.86 -16.02 -13.14
CA SER A 86 -1.28 -14.91 -13.97
C SER A 86 -2.50 -14.18 -13.37
N GLY A 87 -2.67 -12.90 -13.70
CA GLY A 87 -3.79 -12.12 -13.20
C GLY A 87 -5.16 -12.72 -13.54
N GLU A 88 -5.29 -13.32 -14.74
CA GLU A 88 -6.52 -14.00 -15.20
C GLU A 88 -6.80 -15.25 -14.37
N LYS A 89 -5.81 -16.12 -14.24
CA LYS A 89 -5.93 -17.34 -13.42
C LYS A 89 -6.30 -17.03 -11.98
N PHE A 90 -5.65 -16.04 -11.37
CA PHE A 90 -5.98 -15.66 -10.00
C PHE A 90 -7.37 -15.02 -9.87
N LYS A 91 -7.84 -14.29 -10.89
CA LYS A 91 -9.20 -13.74 -10.92
C LYS A 91 -10.26 -14.84 -10.86
N GLU A 92 -10.04 -15.96 -11.56
CA GLU A 92 -10.92 -17.15 -11.54
C GLU A 92 -10.89 -17.84 -10.17
N ILE A 93 -9.69 -18.09 -9.61
CA ILE A 93 -9.49 -18.66 -8.27
C ILE A 93 -10.24 -17.81 -7.23
N ARG A 94 -10.07 -16.50 -7.27
CA ARG A 94 -10.73 -15.57 -6.37
C ARG A 94 -12.26 -15.58 -6.52
N LYS A 95 -12.77 -15.70 -7.77
CA LYS A 95 -14.20 -15.76 -8.05
C LYS A 95 -14.82 -17.05 -7.52
N SER A 96 -14.15 -18.19 -7.71
CA SER A 96 -14.59 -19.50 -7.25
C SER A 96 -14.38 -19.76 -5.75
N LYS A 97 -13.85 -18.79 -5.00
CA LYS A 97 -13.54 -18.91 -3.57
C LYS A 97 -12.54 -20.03 -3.23
N GLN A 98 -11.70 -20.37 -4.18
CA GLN A 98 -10.68 -21.40 -4.00
C GLN A 98 -9.35 -20.79 -3.55
N GLU A 99 -8.51 -21.58 -2.93
CA GLU A 99 -7.16 -21.19 -2.57
C GLU A 99 -6.19 -21.43 -3.73
N CYS A 100 -5.22 -20.54 -3.86
CA CYS A 100 -4.12 -20.71 -4.80
C CYS A 100 -3.13 -21.75 -4.27
N SER A 101 -2.57 -22.60 -5.12
CA SER A 101 -1.55 -23.59 -4.70
C SER A 101 -0.34 -22.94 -4.02
N HIS A 102 0.07 -21.75 -4.46
CA HIS A 102 1.19 -21.02 -3.86
C HIS A 102 0.92 -20.53 -2.43
N ARG A 103 -0.33 -20.55 -1.99
CA ARG A 103 -0.72 -20.12 -0.63
C ARG A 103 -0.13 -21.00 0.47
N HIS A 104 0.20 -22.24 0.13
CA HIS A 104 0.71 -23.26 1.06
C HIS A 104 2.23 -23.46 1.00
N GLN A 105 2.95 -22.60 0.27
CA GLN A 105 4.41 -22.58 0.24
C GLN A 105 4.98 -22.34 1.64
N GLU A 106 6.13 -22.97 1.91
CA GLU A 106 6.88 -22.76 3.14
C GLU A 106 7.42 -21.30 3.23
N ILE A 107 7.75 -20.87 4.43
CA ILE A 107 8.24 -19.49 4.66
C ILE A 107 9.53 -19.24 3.87
N GLU A 108 10.45 -20.19 3.89
CA GLU A 108 11.75 -20.11 3.20
C GLU A 108 11.57 -19.97 1.68
N GLU A 109 10.62 -20.70 1.09
CA GLU A 109 10.31 -20.59 -0.33
C GLU A 109 9.74 -19.20 -0.67
N ASN A 110 8.85 -18.69 0.16
CA ASN A 110 8.30 -17.34 -0.03
C ASN A 110 9.37 -16.25 0.10
N LEU A 111 10.32 -16.39 1.04
CA LEU A 111 11.43 -15.45 1.21
C LEU A 111 12.40 -15.51 0.02
N ASP A 112 12.70 -16.71 -0.52
CA ASP A 112 13.51 -16.82 -1.74
C ASP A 112 12.82 -16.18 -2.95
N LEU A 113 11.54 -16.44 -3.16
CA LEU A 113 10.74 -15.81 -4.21
C LEU A 113 10.68 -14.27 -4.05
N TRP A 114 10.57 -13.77 -2.82
CA TRP A 114 10.65 -12.34 -2.54
C TRP A 114 12.00 -11.75 -2.97
N MET A 115 13.10 -12.43 -2.69
CA MET A 115 14.42 -12.01 -3.16
C MET A 115 14.52 -12.07 -4.69
N GLN A 116 13.93 -13.09 -5.35
CA GLN A 116 13.88 -13.18 -6.81
C GLN A 116 13.10 -12.02 -7.45
N MET A 117 12.04 -11.55 -6.79
CA MET A 117 11.33 -10.33 -7.24
C MET A 117 12.23 -9.10 -7.18
N LYS A 118 13.05 -8.96 -6.11
CA LYS A 118 13.92 -7.80 -5.87
C LYS A 118 15.14 -7.77 -6.78
N ASP A 119 15.80 -8.90 -6.99
CA ASP A 119 17.06 -8.99 -7.73
C ASP A 119 16.92 -9.11 -9.25
N GLY A 120 15.68 -9.21 -9.74
CA GLY A 120 15.38 -9.19 -11.17
C GLY A 120 15.35 -10.55 -11.84
N ARG A 121 15.39 -11.65 -11.10
CA ARG A 121 15.17 -13.01 -11.64
C ARG A 121 13.71 -13.20 -12.09
N LEU A 122 12.77 -12.47 -11.50
CA LEU A 122 11.36 -12.43 -11.92
C LEU A 122 11.04 -11.07 -12.58
N ASN A 123 10.20 -11.09 -13.62
CA ASN A 123 9.81 -9.90 -14.37
C ASN A 123 8.46 -9.32 -13.90
N PRO A 124 8.11 -8.09 -14.30
CA PRO A 124 6.78 -7.56 -14.10
C PRO A 124 5.70 -8.52 -14.63
N GLY A 125 4.76 -8.89 -13.77
CA GLY A 125 3.70 -9.83 -14.10
C GLY A 125 3.96 -11.29 -13.68
N ASP A 126 5.22 -11.69 -13.44
CA ASP A 126 5.57 -13.07 -13.06
C ASP A 126 5.16 -13.40 -11.63
N ALA A 127 5.21 -12.41 -10.74
CA ALA A 127 4.94 -12.61 -9.32
C ALA A 127 4.21 -11.41 -8.68
N VAL A 128 3.39 -11.73 -7.68
CA VAL A 128 2.68 -10.76 -6.83
C VAL A 128 2.69 -11.27 -5.39
N MET A 129 3.11 -10.44 -4.43
CA MET A 129 2.89 -10.75 -3.02
C MET A 129 1.43 -10.50 -2.66
N ARG A 130 0.80 -11.47 -2.00
CA ARG A 130 -0.59 -11.39 -1.55
C ARG A 130 -0.69 -11.55 -0.05
N VAL A 131 -1.55 -10.75 0.56
CA VAL A 131 -1.94 -10.94 1.98
C VAL A 131 -2.90 -12.11 2.05
N LYS A 132 -2.62 -13.10 2.92
CA LYS A 132 -3.52 -14.23 3.16
C LYS A 132 -4.76 -13.75 3.92
N THR A 133 -5.93 -14.00 3.33
CA THR A 133 -7.23 -13.71 3.96
C THR A 133 -8.17 -14.90 3.78
N ASP A 134 -9.36 -14.82 4.35
CA ASP A 134 -10.37 -15.85 4.11
C ASP A 134 -10.91 -15.76 2.67
N MET A 135 -10.68 -16.80 1.87
CA MET A 135 -11.14 -16.90 0.49
C MET A 135 -12.65 -17.08 0.36
N THR A 136 -13.36 -17.36 1.45
CA THR A 136 -14.83 -17.50 1.48
C THR A 136 -15.56 -16.18 1.70
N LEU A 137 -14.84 -15.10 2.07
CA LEU A 137 -15.42 -13.77 2.29
C LEU A 137 -16.40 -13.39 1.16
N PRO A 138 -17.56 -12.80 1.49
CA PRO A 138 -18.54 -12.38 0.48
C PRO A 138 -17.95 -11.42 -0.55
N ASN A 139 -17.19 -10.43 -0.09
CA ASN A 139 -16.56 -9.44 -0.97
C ASN A 139 -15.26 -10.00 -1.58
N PRO A 140 -15.21 -10.24 -2.91
CA PRO A 140 -14.02 -10.76 -3.56
C PRO A 140 -12.80 -9.82 -3.50
N ALA A 141 -12.99 -8.52 -3.31
CA ALA A 141 -11.89 -7.55 -3.20
C ALA A 141 -11.02 -7.80 -1.96
N LEU A 142 -11.55 -8.49 -0.95
CA LEU A 142 -10.85 -8.81 0.30
C LEU A 142 -10.12 -10.15 0.25
N ARG A 143 -10.35 -10.99 -0.78
CA ARG A 143 -9.77 -12.34 -0.88
C ARG A 143 -8.34 -12.27 -1.44
N ASP A 144 -7.38 -12.68 -0.64
CA ASP A 144 -5.94 -12.73 -0.97
C ASP A 144 -5.49 -11.56 -1.86
N TRP A 145 -5.76 -10.35 -1.37
CA TRP A 145 -5.52 -9.11 -2.12
C TRP A 145 -4.02 -8.83 -2.30
N PRO A 146 -3.61 -8.18 -3.40
CA PRO A 146 -2.21 -7.94 -3.70
C PRO A 146 -1.64 -6.83 -2.81
N ALA A 147 -0.46 -7.09 -2.23
CA ALA A 147 0.29 -6.14 -1.39
C ALA A 147 1.47 -5.51 -2.11
N PHE A 148 2.21 -6.29 -2.92
CA PHE A 148 3.35 -5.82 -3.71
C PHE A 148 3.31 -6.38 -5.12
N ARG A 149 3.87 -5.61 -6.04
CA ARG A 149 4.10 -6.01 -7.42
C ARG A 149 5.48 -5.57 -7.91
N ILE A 150 5.99 -6.25 -8.94
CA ILE A 150 7.17 -5.82 -9.68
C ILE A 150 6.74 -4.72 -10.66
N GLN A 151 7.47 -3.60 -10.70
CA GLN A 151 7.31 -2.55 -11.70
C GLN A 151 8.58 -2.45 -12.57
N ASP A 152 8.42 -2.17 -13.85
CA ASP A 152 9.53 -1.88 -14.74
C ASP A 152 10.01 -0.44 -14.55
N THR A 153 10.78 -0.23 -13.50
CA THR A 153 11.34 1.08 -13.18
C THR A 153 12.59 1.42 -13.98
N LYS A 154 13.13 0.49 -14.79
CA LYS A 154 14.18 0.80 -15.75
C LYS A 154 13.64 1.63 -16.90
N THR A 155 12.49 1.23 -17.45
CA THR A 155 11.79 1.95 -18.52
C THR A 155 10.95 3.10 -17.98
N ASN A 156 10.37 2.94 -16.79
CA ASN A 156 9.50 3.92 -16.13
C ASN A 156 10.07 4.31 -14.76
N PRO A 157 11.18 5.06 -14.70
CA PRO A 157 11.78 5.47 -13.44
C PRO A 157 10.84 6.39 -12.66
N HIS A 158 10.92 6.33 -11.34
CA HIS A 158 10.23 7.30 -10.50
C HIS A 158 10.78 8.72 -10.78
N PRO A 159 9.93 9.75 -10.91
CA PRO A 159 10.38 11.09 -11.32
C PRO A 159 11.26 11.80 -10.27
N ARG A 160 11.21 11.39 -9.01
CA ARG A 160 12.11 11.93 -7.98
C ARG A 160 13.52 11.36 -8.19
N PRO A 161 14.56 12.20 -8.36
CA PRO A 161 15.91 11.74 -8.72
C PRO A 161 16.55 10.81 -7.67
N ASN A 162 16.25 11.01 -6.39
CA ASN A 162 16.74 10.18 -5.29
C ASN A 162 16.08 8.79 -5.22
N ILE A 163 15.00 8.58 -5.97
CA ILE A 163 14.28 7.30 -6.08
C ILE A 163 14.58 6.63 -7.42
N GLY A 164 14.26 7.29 -8.54
CA GLY A 164 14.56 6.83 -9.89
C GLY A 164 14.22 5.35 -10.13
N SER A 165 15.22 4.56 -10.51
CA SER A 165 15.11 3.12 -10.76
C SER A 165 15.62 2.25 -9.59
N ARG A 166 15.84 2.84 -8.40
CA ARG A 166 16.43 2.15 -7.24
C ARG A 166 15.59 0.94 -6.81
N TRP A 167 14.27 1.06 -6.87
CA TRP A 167 13.35 0.04 -6.41
C TRP A 167 12.67 -0.67 -7.58
N ARG A 168 12.50 -1.97 -7.46
CA ARG A 168 11.85 -2.82 -8.46
C ARG A 168 10.52 -3.37 -7.95
N VAL A 169 10.44 -3.70 -6.67
CA VAL A 169 9.24 -4.22 -6.01
C VAL A 169 8.57 -3.10 -5.22
N TRP A 170 7.33 -2.81 -5.57
CA TRP A 170 6.58 -1.66 -5.06
C TRP A 170 5.35 -2.09 -4.29
N PRO A 171 5.07 -1.48 -3.13
CA PRO A 171 3.84 -1.73 -2.40
C PRO A 171 2.64 -1.16 -3.16
N LEU A 172 1.50 -1.80 -2.98
CA LEU A 172 0.22 -1.26 -3.40
C LEU A 172 -0.41 -0.44 -2.27
N LEU A 173 -1.31 0.46 -2.64
CA LEU A 173 -1.87 1.49 -1.75
C LEU A 173 -2.40 0.92 -0.42
N ASP A 174 -3.15 -0.18 -0.46
CA ASP A 174 -3.78 -0.74 0.76
C ASP A 174 -2.75 -1.24 1.79
N PHE A 175 -1.61 -1.78 1.32
CA PHE A 175 -0.52 -2.20 2.20
C PHE A 175 0.29 -1.00 2.70
N GLN A 176 0.74 -0.15 1.77
CA GLN A 176 1.57 1.00 2.06
C GLN A 176 0.89 1.95 3.04
N SER A 177 -0.39 2.30 2.80
CA SER A 177 -1.11 3.22 3.67
C SER A 177 -1.36 2.64 5.07
N ALA A 178 -1.62 1.33 5.18
CA ALA A 178 -1.76 0.68 6.49
C ALA A 178 -0.47 0.74 7.31
N VAL A 179 0.67 0.44 6.68
CA VAL A 179 1.98 0.52 7.35
C VAL A 179 2.29 1.96 7.76
N GLU A 180 2.03 2.93 6.88
CA GLU A 180 2.25 4.34 7.23
C GLU A 180 1.34 4.83 8.34
N ASP A 181 0.07 4.48 8.32
CA ASP A 181 -0.87 4.85 9.38
C ASP A 181 -0.39 4.33 10.75
N HIS A 182 0.19 3.13 10.79
CA HIS A 182 0.84 2.59 11.98
C HIS A 182 2.10 3.35 12.37
N LEU A 183 3.05 3.53 11.43
CA LEU A 183 4.34 4.19 11.68
C LEU A 183 4.20 5.67 12.05
N GLN A 184 3.16 6.34 11.57
CA GLN A 184 2.87 7.73 11.89
C GLN A 184 2.00 7.89 13.15
N ASN A 185 1.64 6.78 13.82
CA ASN A 185 0.74 6.76 14.97
C ASN A 185 -0.59 7.47 14.68
N VAL A 186 -1.17 7.21 13.49
CA VAL A 186 -2.46 7.75 13.11
C VAL A 186 -3.53 7.21 14.05
N THR A 187 -4.30 8.09 14.66
CA THR A 187 -5.36 7.73 15.63
C THR A 187 -6.75 7.74 15.01
N HIS A 188 -6.98 8.56 13.99
CA HIS A 188 -8.28 8.72 13.34
C HIS A 188 -8.12 8.78 11.82
N ILE A 189 -8.98 8.07 11.10
CA ILE A 189 -9.00 8.03 9.63
C ILE A 189 -10.40 8.39 9.15
N ILE A 190 -10.54 9.57 8.55
CA ILE A 190 -11.80 10.04 7.97
C ILE A 190 -11.72 9.97 6.45
N ARG A 191 -12.52 9.11 5.83
CA ARG A 191 -12.51 8.88 4.39
C ARG A 191 -13.91 8.60 3.83
N GLY A 192 -14.07 8.74 2.51
CA GLY A 192 -15.32 8.48 1.81
C GLY A 192 -15.71 6.98 1.78
N LYS A 193 -16.97 6.69 1.53
CA LYS A 193 -17.51 5.32 1.42
C LYS A 193 -16.86 4.50 0.30
N ASP A 194 -16.38 5.16 -0.74
CA ASP A 194 -15.64 4.55 -1.86
C ASP A 194 -14.35 3.85 -1.42
N LEU A 195 -13.80 4.20 -0.25
CA LEU A 195 -12.61 3.58 0.34
C LEU A 195 -12.92 2.52 1.40
N MET A 196 -14.16 2.06 1.53
CA MET A 196 -14.54 1.04 2.53
C MET A 196 -13.82 -0.30 2.34
N ASP A 197 -13.55 -0.71 1.11
CA ASP A 197 -12.79 -1.93 0.85
C ASP A 197 -11.33 -1.80 1.28
N SER A 198 -10.72 -0.62 1.10
CA SER A 198 -9.40 -0.30 1.62
C SER A 198 -9.37 -0.38 3.15
N THR A 199 -10.37 0.19 3.83
CA THR A 199 -10.51 0.08 5.29
C THR A 199 -10.52 -1.38 5.75
N ARG A 200 -11.36 -2.21 5.12
CA ARG A 200 -11.47 -3.64 5.48
C ARG A 200 -10.16 -4.41 5.27
N LYS A 201 -9.45 -4.15 4.16
CA LYS A 201 -8.13 -4.75 3.90
C LYS A 201 -7.09 -4.34 4.94
N GLN A 202 -7.10 -3.07 5.31
CA GLN A 202 -6.19 -2.53 6.32
C GLN A 202 -6.46 -3.13 7.70
N VAL A 203 -7.72 -3.27 8.10
CA VAL A 203 -8.10 -3.97 9.35
C VAL A 203 -7.54 -5.40 9.36
N LEU A 204 -7.77 -6.17 8.29
CA LEU A 204 -7.23 -7.53 8.17
C LEU A 204 -5.69 -7.58 8.22
N LEU A 205 -5.02 -6.55 7.70
CA LEU A 205 -3.55 -6.46 7.77
C LEU A 205 -3.08 -6.14 9.19
N TYR A 206 -3.76 -5.22 9.88
CA TYR A 206 -3.47 -4.86 11.27
C TYR A 206 -3.61 -6.07 12.20
N GLU A 207 -4.65 -6.89 12.02
CA GLU A 207 -4.84 -8.15 12.75
C GLU A 207 -3.63 -9.10 12.60
N LYS A 208 -3.06 -9.21 11.37
CA LYS A 208 -1.89 -10.06 11.13
C LYS A 208 -0.61 -9.59 11.80
N PHE A 209 -0.47 -8.28 11.96
CA PHE A 209 0.65 -7.70 12.69
C PHE A 209 0.41 -7.61 14.21
N GLY A 210 -0.83 -7.81 14.67
CA GLY A 210 -1.22 -7.60 16.06
C GLY A 210 -1.29 -6.10 16.43
N TRP A 211 -1.53 -5.23 15.45
CA TRP A 211 -1.65 -3.80 15.67
C TRP A 211 -3.09 -3.42 15.97
N GLN A 212 -3.25 -2.32 16.72
CA GLN A 212 -4.56 -1.72 16.93
C GLN A 212 -4.90 -0.79 15.77
N TYR A 213 -6.03 -1.03 15.10
CA TYR A 213 -6.48 -0.20 13.99
C TYR A 213 -6.96 1.17 14.50
N PRO A 214 -6.66 2.29 13.81
CA PRO A 214 -7.18 3.62 14.11
C PRO A 214 -8.71 3.67 14.11
N THR A 215 -9.27 4.68 14.76
CA THR A 215 -10.72 4.93 14.80
C THR A 215 -11.23 5.56 13.50
#